data_e638dd7fb047269efef970b643ae0f52
#
_entry.id   e638dd7fb047269efef970b643ae0f52
#
_cell.length_a   1.000
_cell.length_b   1.000
_cell.length_c   1.000
_cell.angle_alpha   90.00
_cell.angle_beta   90.00
_cell.angle_gamma   90.00
#
_symmetry.space_group_name_H-M   'P 1'
#
loop_
_entity.id
_entity.type
_entity.pdbx_description
1 polymer ?
#
loop_
_entity_poly.entity_id
_entity_poly.type
_entity_poly.pdbx_seq_one_letter_code
_entity_poly.pdbx_strand_id
1 'polypeptide(L)'
;MKFMRYLVFTILTAFLLVPSVSVAKNGTVSSPGWVSALPAAEKTNQLVVVGGVGKTTAWVSMHQKNKDGCWQQIMSTPGFIGREGLGKVKEGDGKSPVGAFRFNKAFGIARDPGCAIPYTQVDKNIYWSGDQRPGMKYDRMVDIRNYPDLDKENSEHIIDYKVHYQYCLNINYNRLHIPGVGSALFMHCFGPNKPFTGGCIAVPEDKMRFVMKHVQPDCLIVIDSLENLGGKL
;
A
#
# COMPACT_ATOMS: atom_id res chain seq x y z
N MET A 1 49.64 45.17 -48.29
CA MET A 1 49.16 45.18 -46.90
C MET A 1 47.83 44.35 -46.81
N LYS A 2 47.90 43.17 -46.29
CA LYS A 2 46.73 42.31 -46.12
C LYS A 2 46.30 42.35 -44.63
N PHE A 3 45.10 42.86 -44.32
CA PHE A 3 44.52 42.88 -43.00
C PHE A 3 43.88 41.53 -42.76
N MET A 4 44.34 40.79 -41.74
CA MET A 4 43.83 39.55 -41.27
C MET A 4 42.82 39.85 -40.15
N ARG A 5 41.51 39.60 -40.41
CA ARG A 5 40.45 39.73 -39.41
C ARG A 5 40.40 38.45 -38.57
N TYR A 6 40.68 38.54 -37.26
CA TYR A 6 40.48 37.50 -36.30
C TYR A 6 38.98 37.46 -35.86
N LEU A 7 38.31 36.35 -36.15
CA LEU A 7 36.97 36.09 -35.69
C LEU A 7 37.06 35.43 -34.28
N VAL A 8 36.64 36.15 -33.25
CA VAL A 8 36.57 35.63 -31.88
C VAL A 8 35.28 34.90 -31.75
N PHE A 9 35.33 33.55 -31.62
CA PHE A 9 34.20 32.73 -31.26
C PHE A 9 34.04 32.73 -29.74
N THR A 10 32.99 33.38 -29.25
CA THR A 10 32.59 33.29 -27.83
C THR A 10 31.77 32.04 -27.66
N ILE A 11 32.32 31.01 -27.02
CA ILE A 11 31.58 29.79 -26.61
C ILE A 11 30.77 30.12 -25.38
N LEU A 12 29.45 30.23 -25.55
CA LEU A 12 28.48 30.36 -24.46
C LEU A 12 28.24 28.99 -23.84
N THR A 13 28.94 28.68 -22.74
CA THR A 13 28.70 27.45 -21.95
C THR A 13 27.42 27.60 -21.17
N ALA A 14 26.34 27.00 -21.66
CA ALA A 14 25.09 26.85 -20.90
C ALA A 14 25.29 25.83 -19.77
N PHE A 15 25.38 26.31 -18.55
CA PHE A 15 25.31 25.46 -17.37
C PHE A 15 23.87 24.91 -17.22
N LEU A 16 23.68 23.65 -17.59
CA LEU A 16 22.48 22.90 -17.22
C LEU A 16 22.49 22.65 -15.71
N LEU A 17 21.67 23.38 -14.97
CA LEU A 17 21.37 23.13 -13.59
C LEU A 17 20.59 21.80 -13.51
N VAL A 18 21.30 20.69 -13.34
CA VAL A 18 20.69 19.40 -12.96
C VAL A 18 20.28 19.56 -11.50
N PRO A 19 18.99 19.38 -11.14
CA PRO A 19 18.60 19.38 -9.74
C PRO A 19 19.29 18.24 -9.03
N SER A 20 20.18 18.55 -8.09
CA SER A 20 20.85 17.56 -7.25
C SER A 20 19.81 16.89 -6.35
N VAL A 21 19.53 15.62 -6.62
CA VAL A 21 18.77 14.77 -5.68
C VAL A 21 19.68 14.54 -4.47
N SER A 22 19.36 15.18 -3.38
CA SER A 22 20.06 14.99 -2.10
C SER A 22 19.73 13.59 -1.55
N VAL A 23 20.64 12.65 -1.70
CA VAL A 23 20.54 11.33 -1.04
C VAL A 23 21.00 11.50 0.42
N ALA A 24 20.10 11.33 1.35
CA ALA A 24 20.43 11.33 2.77
C ALA A 24 21.34 10.14 3.12
N LYS A 25 22.26 10.30 4.07
CA LYS A 25 23.31 9.34 4.50
C LYS A 25 22.80 7.94 4.92
N ASN A 26 21.46 7.72 5.01
CA ASN A 26 20.82 6.48 5.50
C ASN A 26 19.87 5.83 4.47
N GLY A 27 20.03 6.07 3.17
CA GLY A 27 19.17 5.46 2.14
C GLY A 27 17.73 6.01 2.08
N THR A 28 17.38 7.01 2.90
CA THR A 28 16.10 7.73 2.84
C THR A 28 16.23 8.94 1.91
N VAL A 29 15.20 9.19 1.11
CA VAL A 29 15.12 10.38 0.24
C VAL A 29 13.98 11.27 0.72
N SER A 30 14.08 12.58 0.48
CA SER A 30 12.95 13.49 0.74
C SER A 30 11.72 13.02 -0.02
N SER A 31 10.56 13.00 0.65
CA SER A 31 9.30 12.70 -0.03
C SER A 31 9.00 13.76 -1.09
N PRO A 32 8.36 13.40 -2.21
CA PRO A 32 7.82 14.37 -3.14
C PRO A 32 6.89 15.37 -2.44
N GLY A 33 6.90 16.64 -2.85
CA GLY A 33 6.13 17.70 -2.19
C GLY A 33 4.62 17.44 -2.09
N TRP A 34 4.05 16.75 -3.07
CA TRP A 34 2.64 16.40 -3.05
C TRP A 34 2.25 15.45 -1.89
N VAL A 35 3.19 14.65 -1.35
CA VAL A 35 2.93 13.77 -0.20
C VAL A 35 2.59 14.57 1.05
N SER A 36 3.33 15.66 1.31
CA SER A 36 3.06 16.55 2.45
C SER A 36 1.77 17.37 2.27
N ALA A 37 1.29 17.54 1.04
CA ALA A 37 0.06 18.24 0.72
C ALA A 37 -1.20 17.34 0.83
N LEU A 38 -1.05 16.03 1.02
CA LEU A 38 -2.19 15.13 1.23
C LEU A 38 -2.90 15.49 2.55
N PRO A 39 -4.25 15.57 2.57
CA PRO A 39 -5.00 15.82 3.81
C PRO A 39 -4.72 14.78 4.93
N ALA A 40 -4.29 13.57 4.54
CA ALA A 40 -3.88 12.53 5.48
C ALA A 40 -2.55 12.87 6.18
N ALA A 41 -1.66 13.66 5.57
CA ALA A 41 -0.37 14.02 6.13
C ALA A 41 -0.45 14.90 7.40
N GLU A 42 -1.58 15.56 7.60
CA GLU A 42 -1.86 16.34 8.83
C GLU A 42 -2.30 15.45 10.01
N LYS A 43 -2.74 14.21 9.71
CA LYS A 43 -3.41 13.32 10.69
C LYS A 43 -2.51 12.21 11.22
N THR A 44 -1.29 12.09 10.69
CA THR A 44 -0.34 11.03 11.04
C THR A 44 1.10 11.49 10.80
N ASN A 45 2.04 10.74 11.35
CA ASN A 45 3.46 10.86 11.05
C ASN A 45 3.96 9.81 10.06
N GLN A 46 3.08 8.92 9.60
CA GLN A 46 3.45 7.84 8.69
C GLN A 46 2.36 7.56 7.66
N LEU A 47 2.75 7.46 6.40
CA LEU A 47 1.86 7.17 5.28
C LEU A 47 2.37 5.98 4.47
N VAL A 48 1.46 5.10 4.09
CA VAL A 48 1.61 4.24 2.92
C VAL A 48 0.76 4.87 1.81
N VAL A 49 1.37 5.18 0.67
CA VAL A 49 0.66 5.78 -0.47
C VAL A 49 0.60 4.79 -1.61
N VAL A 50 -0.60 4.58 -2.14
CA VAL A 50 -0.88 3.69 -3.28
C VAL A 50 -1.42 4.55 -4.42
N GLY A 51 -0.55 4.93 -5.34
CA GLY A 51 -0.90 5.68 -6.54
C GLY A 51 -1.18 4.74 -7.71
N GLY A 52 -2.43 4.59 -8.11
CA GLY A 52 -2.80 3.83 -9.31
C GLY A 52 -2.23 4.49 -10.57
N VAL A 53 -1.49 3.73 -11.38
CA VAL A 53 -0.83 4.22 -12.61
C VAL A 53 -1.37 3.55 -13.88
N GLY A 54 -2.22 2.55 -13.72
CA GLY A 54 -2.88 1.81 -14.79
C GLY A 54 -4.10 1.08 -14.23
N LYS A 55 -4.76 0.26 -15.06
CA LYS A 55 -5.98 -0.43 -14.62
C LYS A 55 -5.73 -1.32 -13.39
N THR A 56 -4.63 -2.07 -13.36
CA THR A 56 -4.33 -3.05 -12.31
C THR A 56 -3.02 -2.79 -11.59
N THR A 57 -2.28 -1.75 -11.98
CA THR A 57 -0.95 -1.44 -11.48
C THR A 57 -0.96 -0.17 -10.64
N ALA A 58 -0.08 -0.14 -9.65
CA ALA A 58 0.12 1.02 -8.80
C ALA A 58 1.61 1.22 -8.48
N TRP A 59 1.96 2.43 -8.11
CA TRP A 59 3.20 2.74 -7.40
C TRP A 59 2.89 2.83 -5.91
N VAL A 60 3.56 2.01 -5.11
CA VAL A 60 3.36 1.95 -3.66
C VAL A 60 4.59 2.50 -2.97
N SER A 61 4.40 3.46 -2.06
CA SER A 61 5.49 4.06 -1.31
C SER A 61 5.14 4.20 0.17
N MET A 62 6.17 4.18 1.03
CA MET A 62 6.02 4.41 2.46
C MET A 62 6.82 5.64 2.85
N HIS A 63 6.19 6.51 3.60
CA HIS A 63 6.73 7.80 4.02
C HIS A 63 6.60 7.97 5.54
N GLN A 64 7.57 8.67 6.12
CA GLN A 64 7.60 8.94 7.55
C GLN A 64 8.13 10.36 7.81
N LYS A 65 7.56 11.08 8.77
CA LYS A 65 8.15 12.31 9.27
C LYS A 65 9.41 11.99 10.08
N ASN A 66 10.48 12.73 9.80
CA ASN A 66 11.67 12.72 10.65
C ASN A 66 11.47 13.56 11.91
N LYS A 67 12.49 13.68 12.75
CA LYS A 67 12.45 14.47 14.00
C LYS A 67 12.19 15.96 13.78
N ASP A 68 12.53 16.46 12.58
CA ASP A 68 12.32 17.87 12.20
C ASP A 68 10.95 18.10 11.56
N GLY A 69 10.09 17.06 11.52
CA GLY A 69 8.77 17.12 10.90
C GLY A 69 8.76 17.00 9.37
N CYS A 70 9.91 16.77 8.74
CA CYS A 70 10.02 16.65 7.30
C CYS A 70 9.67 15.23 6.83
N TRP A 71 8.87 15.11 5.78
CA TRP A 71 8.51 13.84 5.19
C TRP A 71 9.67 13.21 4.41
N GLN A 72 9.96 11.96 4.71
CA GLN A 72 10.98 11.14 4.05
C GLN A 72 10.35 9.87 3.48
N GLN A 73 10.69 9.54 2.23
CA GLN A 73 10.34 8.27 1.63
C GLN A 73 11.32 7.21 2.10
N ILE A 74 10.81 6.17 2.76
CA ILE A 74 11.61 5.08 3.31
C ILE A 74 11.48 3.78 2.51
N MET A 75 10.49 3.70 1.60
CA MET A 75 10.31 2.58 0.67
C MET A 75 9.50 3.03 -0.54
N SER A 76 9.77 2.44 -1.69
CA SER A 76 8.91 2.50 -2.87
C SER A 76 9.04 1.22 -3.70
N THR A 77 7.96 0.85 -4.39
CA THR A 77 7.88 -0.38 -5.18
C THR A 77 6.70 -0.33 -6.15
N PRO A 78 6.79 -0.97 -7.32
CA PRO A 78 5.59 -1.30 -8.07
C PRO A 78 4.71 -2.27 -7.27
N GLY A 79 3.40 -2.22 -7.51
CA GLY A 79 2.41 -3.08 -6.89
C GLY A 79 1.20 -3.29 -7.79
N PHE A 80 0.26 -4.11 -7.31
CA PHE A 80 -0.98 -4.39 -8.01
C PHE A 80 -2.18 -3.99 -7.15
N ILE A 81 -3.25 -3.58 -7.85
CA ILE A 81 -4.55 -3.22 -7.31
C ILE A 81 -5.64 -4.12 -7.90
N GLY A 82 -6.88 -3.84 -7.60
CA GLY A 82 -8.03 -4.62 -8.07
C GLY A 82 -8.06 -4.81 -9.58
N ARG A 83 -8.51 -5.98 -10.06
CA ARG A 83 -8.63 -6.30 -11.50
C ARG A 83 -9.54 -5.31 -12.27
N GLU A 84 -10.48 -4.68 -11.56
CA GLU A 84 -11.36 -3.63 -12.10
C GLU A 84 -10.91 -2.21 -11.69
N GLY A 85 -9.67 -2.04 -11.23
CA GLY A 85 -9.07 -0.76 -10.89
C GLY A 85 -9.44 -0.26 -9.49
N LEU A 86 -9.64 1.05 -9.40
CA LEU A 86 -9.98 1.78 -8.18
C LEU A 86 -11.49 2.08 -8.08
N GLY A 87 -11.94 2.53 -6.91
CA GLY A 87 -13.31 2.98 -6.68
C GLY A 87 -14.25 1.86 -6.24
N LYS A 88 -13.81 1.04 -5.27
CA LYS A 88 -14.65 0.00 -4.63
C LYS A 88 -15.93 0.59 -4.03
N VAL A 89 -17.06 -0.09 -4.27
CA VAL A 89 -18.38 0.30 -3.76
C VAL A 89 -19.17 -0.87 -3.16
N LYS A 90 -18.81 -2.13 -3.50
CA LYS A 90 -19.53 -3.31 -3.01
C LYS A 90 -18.64 -4.55 -2.98
N GLU A 91 -19.11 -5.57 -2.28
CA GLU A 91 -18.48 -6.90 -2.26
C GLU A 91 -18.36 -7.47 -3.68
N GLY A 92 -17.23 -8.10 -3.99
CA GLY A 92 -16.99 -8.81 -5.24
C GLY A 92 -16.80 -7.92 -6.49
N ASP A 93 -16.79 -6.58 -6.38
CA ASP A 93 -16.66 -5.67 -7.53
C ASP A 93 -15.26 -5.66 -8.17
N GLY A 94 -14.29 -6.32 -7.56
CA GLY A 94 -12.93 -6.43 -8.10
C GLY A 94 -12.12 -5.13 -8.04
N LYS A 95 -12.58 -4.12 -7.32
CA LYS A 95 -11.95 -2.80 -7.22
C LYS A 95 -11.24 -2.59 -5.88
N SER A 96 -10.13 -1.87 -5.89
CA SER A 96 -9.51 -1.36 -4.67
C SER A 96 -10.21 -0.08 -4.22
N PRO A 97 -10.31 0.17 -2.90
CA PRO A 97 -10.97 1.35 -2.37
C PRO A 97 -10.18 2.63 -2.68
N VAL A 98 -10.87 3.77 -2.75
CA VAL A 98 -10.28 5.11 -2.81
C VAL A 98 -10.50 5.80 -1.48
N GLY A 99 -9.46 6.45 -0.95
CA GLY A 99 -9.52 7.18 0.32
C GLY A 99 -8.31 6.96 1.20
N ALA A 100 -8.45 7.39 2.47
CA ALA A 100 -7.45 7.22 3.52
C ALA A 100 -8.00 6.28 4.61
N PHE A 101 -7.26 5.24 4.92
CA PHE A 101 -7.67 4.19 5.85
C PHE A 101 -6.57 3.90 6.86
N ARG A 102 -6.91 3.22 7.96
CA ARG A 102 -5.93 2.68 8.93
C ARG A 102 -5.70 1.19 8.66
N PHE A 103 -4.57 0.72 9.11
CA PHE A 103 -4.37 -0.71 9.33
C PHE A 103 -4.85 -1.04 10.76
N ASN A 104 -5.72 -2.02 10.90
CA ASN A 104 -6.28 -2.40 12.21
C ASN A 104 -5.87 -3.80 12.69
N LYS A 105 -5.26 -4.61 11.81
CA LYS A 105 -4.77 -5.94 12.14
C LYS A 105 -3.61 -6.33 11.23
N ALA A 106 -2.60 -6.93 11.84
CA ALA A 106 -1.51 -7.60 11.14
C ALA A 106 -1.63 -9.12 11.30
N PHE A 107 -1.39 -9.87 10.24
CA PHE A 107 -1.44 -11.32 10.28
C PHE A 107 -0.64 -11.93 9.13
N GLY A 108 -0.47 -13.25 9.17
CA GLY A 108 0.14 -13.98 8.07
C GLY A 108 0.45 -15.43 8.41
N ILE A 109 0.84 -16.18 7.37
CA ILE A 109 1.28 -17.56 7.50
C ILE A 109 2.70 -17.61 8.11
N ALA A 110 3.55 -16.68 7.72
CA ALA A 110 4.89 -16.53 8.27
C ALA A 110 4.86 -16.06 9.73
N ARG A 111 6.00 -16.20 10.41
CA ARG A 111 6.20 -15.66 11.76
C ARG A 111 6.17 -14.13 11.73
N ASP A 112 5.78 -13.53 12.87
CA ASP A 112 5.82 -12.08 13.04
C ASP A 112 7.21 -11.53 12.68
N PRO A 113 7.31 -10.60 11.72
CA PRO A 113 8.57 -9.98 11.35
C PRO A 113 9.02 -8.87 12.31
N GLY A 114 8.28 -8.63 13.40
CA GLY A 114 8.46 -7.52 14.34
C GLY A 114 7.51 -6.36 14.05
N CYS A 115 6.22 -6.64 13.81
CA CYS A 115 5.20 -5.63 13.54
C CYS A 115 4.76 -4.91 14.83
N ALA A 116 4.66 -3.57 14.79
CA ALA A 116 4.14 -2.79 15.93
C ALA A 116 2.61 -2.87 16.06
N ILE A 117 1.90 -3.26 14.99
CA ILE A 117 0.48 -3.61 15.04
C ILE A 117 0.38 -5.07 15.54
N PRO A 118 -0.54 -5.38 16.48
CA PRO A 118 -0.69 -6.73 17.00
C PRO A 118 -0.82 -7.78 15.89
N TYR A 119 0.10 -8.73 15.85
CA TYR A 119 0.23 -9.75 14.82
C TYR A 119 -0.43 -11.07 15.22
N THR A 120 -1.12 -11.69 14.28
CA THR A 120 -1.64 -13.05 14.41
C THR A 120 -0.96 -13.97 13.39
N GLN A 121 -0.13 -14.89 13.83
CA GLN A 121 0.30 -15.99 12.97
C GLN A 121 -0.88 -16.94 12.79
N VAL A 122 -1.30 -17.17 11.55
CA VAL A 122 -2.48 -17.98 11.24
C VAL A 122 -2.14 -19.46 11.16
N ASP A 123 -3.11 -20.29 11.54
CA ASP A 123 -3.08 -21.73 11.38
C ASP A 123 -4.27 -22.21 10.51
N LYS A 124 -4.42 -23.54 10.39
CA LYS A 124 -5.46 -24.19 9.59
C LYS A 124 -6.90 -23.91 10.04
N ASN A 125 -7.10 -23.30 11.20
CA ASN A 125 -8.43 -23.01 11.76
C ASN A 125 -8.87 -21.56 11.48
N ILE A 126 -7.99 -20.73 10.93
CA ILE A 126 -8.25 -19.30 10.81
C ILE A 126 -8.78 -18.94 9.41
N TYR A 127 -9.92 -18.27 9.41
CA TYR A 127 -10.61 -17.75 8.24
C TYR A 127 -10.77 -16.23 8.34
N TRP A 128 -10.83 -15.56 7.19
CA TRP A 128 -11.43 -14.25 7.12
C TRP A 128 -12.85 -14.39 6.61
N SER A 129 -13.82 -14.07 7.45
CA SER A 129 -15.22 -14.32 7.18
C SER A 129 -15.80 -13.32 6.19
N GLY A 130 -16.35 -13.83 5.11
CA GLY A 130 -17.23 -13.13 4.18
C GLY A 130 -18.71 -13.49 4.39
N ASP A 131 -19.06 -14.13 5.52
CA ASP A 131 -20.40 -14.60 5.83
C ASP A 131 -21.35 -13.44 6.11
N GLN A 132 -22.26 -13.20 5.20
CA GLN A 132 -23.22 -12.09 5.25
C GLN A 132 -24.53 -12.41 5.97
N ARG A 133 -24.67 -13.63 6.48
CA ARG A 133 -25.91 -14.04 7.17
C ARG A 133 -26.10 -13.27 8.48
N PRO A 134 -27.34 -12.94 8.85
CA PRO A 134 -27.64 -12.25 10.11
C PRO A 134 -27.03 -12.96 11.31
N GLY A 135 -26.36 -12.23 12.20
CA GLY A 135 -25.73 -12.75 13.41
C GLY A 135 -24.33 -13.33 13.20
N MET A 136 -23.87 -13.50 11.96
CA MET A 136 -22.53 -13.98 11.65
C MET A 136 -21.50 -12.83 11.67
N LYS A 137 -20.22 -13.21 11.70
CA LYS A 137 -19.10 -12.26 11.77
C LYS A 137 -18.61 -11.91 10.35
N TYR A 138 -19.20 -10.91 9.72
CA TYR A 138 -18.75 -10.44 8.43
C TYR A 138 -17.52 -9.55 8.54
N ASP A 139 -16.60 -9.67 7.56
CA ASP A 139 -15.33 -8.92 7.44
C ASP A 139 -14.49 -8.98 8.72
N ARG A 140 -14.35 -10.18 9.28
CA ARG A 140 -13.57 -10.43 10.50
C ARG A 140 -12.76 -11.71 10.39
N MET A 141 -11.59 -11.70 11.03
CA MET A 141 -10.84 -12.92 11.27
C MET A 141 -11.58 -13.76 12.33
N VAL A 142 -11.82 -15.03 12.04
CA VAL A 142 -12.51 -15.98 12.92
C VAL A 142 -11.76 -17.30 13.01
N ASP A 143 -11.88 -17.97 14.14
CA ASP A 143 -11.45 -19.34 14.33
C ASP A 143 -12.64 -20.26 14.09
N ILE A 144 -12.55 -21.18 13.13
CA ILE A 144 -13.63 -22.08 12.73
C ILE A 144 -14.13 -22.96 13.88
N ARG A 145 -13.31 -23.19 14.90
CA ARG A 145 -13.71 -23.95 16.10
C ARG A 145 -14.78 -23.23 16.92
N ASN A 146 -14.82 -21.89 16.83
CA ASN A 146 -15.81 -21.05 17.49
C ASN A 146 -17.01 -20.71 16.57
N TYR A 147 -16.87 -20.98 15.28
CA TYR A 147 -17.87 -20.68 14.25
C TYR A 147 -18.00 -21.86 13.27
N PRO A 148 -18.46 -23.07 13.78
CA PRO A 148 -18.51 -24.28 12.96
C PRO A 148 -19.42 -24.17 11.73
N ASP A 149 -20.44 -23.32 11.81
CA ASP A 149 -21.41 -23.07 10.74
C ASP A 149 -21.00 -21.94 9.79
N LEU A 150 -19.75 -21.46 9.85
CA LEU A 150 -19.24 -20.43 8.96
C LEU A 150 -19.49 -20.79 7.49
N ASP A 151 -19.98 -19.83 6.71
CA ASP A 151 -20.02 -19.91 5.25
C ASP A 151 -18.60 -19.89 4.69
N LYS A 152 -18.03 -21.08 4.50
CA LYS A 152 -16.66 -21.27 4.01
C LYS A 152 -16.51 -20.92 2.53
N GLU A 153 -17.58 -20.98 1.74
CA GLU A 153 -17.54 -20.67 0.31
C GLU A 153 -17.36 -19.18 0.08
N ASN A 154 -17.96 -18.36 0.94
CA ASN A 154 -17.82 -16.90 0.93
C ASN A 154 -16.76 -16.37 1.91
N SER A 155 -15.95 -17.24 2.50
CA SER A 155 -14.88 -16.87 3.44
C SER A 155 -13.52 -17.30 2.93
N GLU A 156 -12.47 -16.54 3.25
CA GLU A 156 -11.11 -16.90 2.88
C GLU A 156 -10.47 -17.79 3.95
N HIS A 157 -10.16 -19.05 3.61
CA HIS A 157 -9.29 -19.89 4.42
C HIS A 157 -7.85 -19.39 4.24
N ILE A 158 -7.36 -18.61 5.18
CA ILE A 158 -6.17 -17.77 5.00
C ILE A 158 -4.93 -18.62 4.64
N ILE A 159 -4.79 -19.79 5.24
CA ILE A 159 -3.62 -20.66 5.04
C ILE A 159 -3.51 -21.22 3.61
N ASP A 160 -4.59 -21.21 2.82
CA ASP A 160 -4.60 -21.70 1.44
C ASP A 160 -3.91 -20.72 0.48
N TYR A 161 -3.77 -19.46 0.85
CA TYR A 161 -3.11 -18.41 0.08
C TYR A 161 -1.61 -18.34 0.37
N LYS A 162 -0.92 -19.47 0.30
CA LYS A 162 0.48 -19.69 0.74
C LYS A 162 1.48 -18.66 0.23
N VAL A 163 1.31 -18.16 -0.98
CA VAL A 163 2.21 -17.15 -1.59
C VAL A 163 1.79 -15.74 -1.21
N HIS A 164 0.48 -15.47 -1.24
CA HIS A 164 -0.06 -14.13 -1.09
C HIS A 164 -0.14 -13.67 0.36
N TYR A 165 -0.46 -14.57 1.28
CA TYR A 165 -0.74 -14.23 2.68
C TYR A 165 0.39 -14.63 3.64
N GLN A 166 1.66 -14.61 3.14
CA GLN A 166 2.80 -14.72 4.04
C GLN A 166 2.80 -13.59 5.07
N TYR A 167 2.48 -12.38 4.61
CA TYR A 167 2.35 -11.17 5.43
C TYR A 167 1.16 -10.34 4.95
N CYS A 168 0.29 -9.94 5.87
CA CYS A 168 -0.91 -9.17 5.56
C CYS A 168 -1.15 -8.07 6.59
N LEU A 169 -1.62 -6.92 6.09
CA LEU A 169 -2.18 -5.84 6.88
C LEU A 169 -3.63 -5.60 6.43
N ASN A 170 -4.59 -5.72 7.34
CA ASN A 170 -5.98 -5.42 7.02
C ASN A 170 -6.18 -3.91 6.88
N ILE A 171 -6.71 -3.50 5.72
CA ILE A 171 -7.13 -2.14 5.41
C ILE A 171 -8.55 -1.97 5.96
N ASN A 172 -8.71 -1.12 6.97
CA ASN A 172 -9.99 -0.92 7.68
C ASN A 172 -10.98 -0.09 6.83
N TYR A 173 -11.29 -0.58 5.62
CA TYR A 173 -12.23 0.04 4.70
C TYR A 173 -13.67 -0.04 5.22
N ASN A 174 -14.14 -1.26 5.48
CA ASN A 174 -15.47 -1.51 6.02
C ASN A 174 -15.47 -1.52 7.55
N ARG A 175 -15.17 -0.37 8.15
CA ARG A 175 -14.99 -0.23 9.60
C ARG A 175 -16.20 -0.71 10.41
N LEU A 176 -17.41 -0.61 9.86
CA LEU A 176 -18.65 -1.00 10.53
C LEU A 176 -19.04 -2.46 10.25
N HIS A 177 -18.26 -3.18 9.44
CA HIS A 177 -18.51 -4.57 9.05
C HIS A 177 -19.90 -4.78 8.44
N ILE A 178 -20.33 -3.85 7.59
CA ILE A 178 -21.63 -3.88 6.93
C ILE A 178 -21.59 -4.92 5.81
N PRO A 179 -22.45 -5.96 5.83
CA PRO A 179 -22.53 -6.94 4.76
C PRO A 179 -22.75 -6.30 3.38
N GLY A 180 -22.09 -6.82 2.37
CA GLY A 180 -22.19 -6.34 0.99
C GLY A 180 -21.35 -5.12 0.64
N VAL A 181 -20.78 -4.40 1.61
CA VAL A 181 -19.90 -3.24 1.34
C VAL A 181 -18.53 -3.68 0.84
N GLY A 182 -18.00 -4.76 1.37
CA GLY A 182 -16.72 -5.33 1.02
C GLY A 182 -16.04 -5.96 2.24
N SER A 183 -15.35 -7.06 2.00
CA SER A 183 -14.58 -7.79 3.02
C SER A 183 -13.19 -8.13 2.51
N ALA A 184 -12.32 -8.62 3.40
CA ALA A 184 -10.99 -9.15 3.07
C ALA A 184 -10.13 -8.18 2.24
N LEU A 185 -10.12 -6.89 2.60
CA LEU A 185 -9.28 -5.90 1.94
C LEU A 185 -7.94 -5.76 2.67
N PHE A 186 -6.91 -6.31 2.06
CA PHE A 186 -5.57 -6.37 2.64
C PHE A 186 -4.52 -5.67 1.79
N MET A 187 -3.45 -5.24 2.44
CA MET A 187 -2.15 -5.12 1.80
C MET A 187 -1.40 -6.43 2.06
N HIS A 188 -0.90 -7.10 0.99
CA HIS A 188 -0.32 -8.44 1.08
C HIS A 188 0.79 -8.66 0.03
N CYS A 189 1.40 -9.86 0.02
CA CYS A 189 2.42 -10.22 -0.96
C CYS A 189 1.79 -10.53 -2.32
N PHE A 190 2.42 -10.17 -3.43
CA PHE A 190 1.98 -10.67 -4.72
C PHE A 190 2.68 -11.98 -5.11
N GLY A 191 1.98 -12.80 -5.90
CA GLY A 191 2.53 -14.02 -6.47
C GLY A 191 2.86 -13.87 -7.96
N PRO A 192 3.51 -14.88 -8.55
CA PRO A 192 4.07 -14.81 -9.91
C PRO A 192 3.03 -14.78 -11.03
N ASN A 193 1.77 -15.15 -10.76
CA ASN A 193 0.85 -15.56 -11.85
C ASN A 193 -0.33 -14.61 -12.09
N LYS A 194 -0.50 -13.54 -11.29
CA LYS A 194 -1.66 -12.64 -11.43
C LYS A 194 -1.22 -11.19 -11.23
N PRO A 195 -1.20 -10.37 -12.30
CA PRO A 195 -0.85 -8.95 -12.21
C PRO A 195 -2.05 -8.09 -11.75
N PHE A 196 -2.85 -8.60 -10.82
CA PHE A 196 -4.02 -7.94 -10.24
C PHE A 196 -4.46 -8.64 -8.95
N THR A 197 -5.34 -8.00 -8.20
CA THR A 197 -5.99 -8.55 -7.00
C THR A 197 -7.51 -8.59 -7.14
N GLY A 198 -8.22 -9.10 -6.14
CA GLY A 198 -9.67 -8.99 -6.01
C GLY A 198 -10.16 -7.63 -5.48
N GLY A 199 -9.24 -6.74 -5.12
CA GLY A 199 -9.50 -5.43 -4.49
C GLY A 199 -8.42 -5.05 -3.48
N CYS A 200 -7.61 -5.99 -3.05
CA CYS A 200 -6.44 -5.79 -2.19
C CYS A 200 -5.34 -4.96 -2.85
N ILE A 201 -4.32 -4.62 -2.09
CA ILE A 201 -3.06 -4.04 -2.56
C ILE A 201 -1.98 -5.10 -2.43
N ALA A 202 -1.32 -5.46 -3.54
CA ALA A 202 -0.26 -6.46 -3.52
C ALA A 202 1.09 -5.84 -3.85
N VAL A 203 2.12 -6.21 -3.08
CA VAL A 203 3.52 -5.76 -3.25
C VAL A 203 4.48 -6.94 -3.14
N PRO A 204 5.75 -6.85 -3.59
CA PRO A 204 6.75 -7.88 -3.37
C PRO A 204 6.86 -8.27 -1.90
N GLU A 205 7.12 -9.55 -1.60
CA GLU A 205 7.16 -10.05 -0.22
C GLU A 205 8.22 -9.33 0.63
N ASP A 206 9.41 -9.05 0.09
CA ASP A 206 10.45 -8.29 0.80
C ASP A 206 9.98 -6.88 1.17
N LYS A 207 9.17 -6.25 0.31
CA LYS A 207 8.57 -4.93 0.55
C LYS A 207 7.42 -5.01 1.55
N MET A 208 6.59 -6.05 1.45
CA MET A 208 5.54 -6.27 2.45
C MET A 208 6.15 -6.49 3.84
N ARG A 209 7.18 -7.32 3.94
CA ARG A 209 7.92 -7.53 5.19
C ARG A 209 8.58 -6.25 5.70
N PHE A 210 9.11 -5.39 4.80
CA PHE A 210 9.62 -4.07 5.18
C PHE A 210 8.51 -3.21 5.78
N VAL A 211 7.35 -3.10 5.11
CA VAL A 211 6.20 -2.34 5.61
C VAL A 211 5.77 -2.85 6.99
N MET A 212 5.64 -4.16 7.17
CA MET A 212 5.27 -4.78 8.45
C MET A 212 6.21 -4.39 9.60
N LYS A 213 7.53 -4.33 9.33
CA LYS A 213 8.55 -3.96 10.34
C LYS A 213 8.53 -2.48 10.72
N HIS A 214 8.03 -1.62 9.84
CA HIS A 214 8.12 -0.17 10.01
C HIS A 214 6.76 0.48 10.28
N VAL A 215 5.64 -0.20 9.98
CA VAL A 215 4.30 0.35 10.16
C VAL A 215 4.02 0.64 11.63
N GLN A 216 3.52 1.85 11.90
CA GLN A 216 3.11 2.28 13.23
C GLN A 216 1.59 2.20 13.37
N PRO A 217 1.04 2.10 14.59
CA PRO A 217 -0.41 2.02 14.81
C PRO A 217 -1.22 3.20 14.26
N ASP A 218 -0.60 4.37 14.13
CA ASP A 218 -1.22 5.58 13.58
C ASP A 218 -1.06 5.74 12.06
N CYS A 219 -0.31 4.84 11.40
CA CYS A 219 -0.09 4.87 9.96
C CYS A 219 -1.41 4.89 9.19
N LEU A 220 -1.49 5.76 8.18
CA LEU A 220 -2.58 5.77 7.22
C LEU A 220 -2.11 5.22 5.88
N ILE A 221 -2.97 4.41 5.25
CA ILE A 221 -2.83 4.05 3.84
C ILE A 221 -3.75 4.96 3.01
N VAL A 222 -3.17 5.66 2.04
CA VAL A 222 -3.89 6.54 1.11
C VAL A 222 -3.88 5.90 -0.26
N ILE A 223 -5.04 5.71 -0.84
CA ILE A 223 -5.23 4.99 -2.11
C ILE A 223 -6.04 5.88 -3.05
N ASP A 224 -5.48 6.22 -4.20
CA ASP A 224 -6.18 6.88 -5.32
C ASP A 224 -5.33 6.72 -6.59
N SER A 225 -5.80 7.29 -7.72
CA SER A 225 -4.94 7.43 -8.89
C SER A 225 -3.74 8.33 -8.54
N LEU A 226 -2.57 8.03 -9.13
CA LEU A 226 -1.38 8.83 -8.88
C LEU A 226 -1.61 10.31 -9.23
N GLU A 227 -2.39 10.59 -10.29
CA GLU A 227 -2.77 11.92 -10.71
C GLU A 227 -3.60 12.67 -9.66
N ASN A 228 -4.64 12.01 -9.10
CA ASN A 228 -5.49 12.59 -8.04
C ASN A 228 -4.69 12.87 -6.76
N LEU A 229 -3.66 12.08 -6.49
CA LEU A 229 -2.73 12.32 -5.38
C LEU A 229 -1.76 13.47 -5.64
N GLY A 230 -1.74 14.02 -6.85
CA GLY A 230 -0.81 15.08 -7.28
C GLY A 230 0.56 14.57 -7.72
N GLY A 231 0.73 13.25 -7.84
CA GLY A 231 1.95 12.62 -8.30
C GLY A 231 2.03 12.54 -9.83
N LYS A 232 3.27 12.39 -10.31
CA LYS A 232 3.59 12.11 -11.73
C LYS A 232 4.64 11.01 -11.78
N LEU A 233 4.59 10.18 -12.83
CA LEU A 233 5.64 9.20 -13.15
C LEU A 233 6.83 9.90 -13.79
#